data_88bf6222bc8a3d68bf7eeaf5ed633654
#
_entry.id   88bf6222bc8a3d68bf7eeaf5ed633654
#
_cell.length_a   1.000
_cell.length_b   1.000
_cell.length_c   1.000
_cell.angle_alpha   90.00
_cell.angle_beta   90.00
_cell.angle_gamma   90.00
#
_symmetry.space_group_name_H-M   'P 1'
#
loop_
_entity.id
_entity.type
_entity.pdbx_description
1 polymer ?
#
loop_
_entity_poly.entity_id
_entity_poly.type
_entity_poly.pdbx_seq_one_letter_code
_entity_poly.pdbx_strand_id
1 'polypeptide(L)'
;MLKERIQSSIIMFGLFSLTYFFLDYIFFEFLVLSVGVFLLFELSKMLKLNSLSLILFWFLASTPLFLYFLATFTSNFGNIINLSEYFYFTNTIYPLISDFLLIVIPFLASLSFIFWLFIVPLDIFYKKISTNPSIKVFYGLFLITPMLLLIMTIFVLNKYLLLIIILMILLADIGAYFSGKRFGRIKIAKKISPGKTVEGLIGGFLSNIIFILLLHTYGSLSIFEGIFLAFLVTALSLYGDIYESFLKRMAQIKDSSNLIPGHGGFLDRLDSFCPTIPILYVLLRFFEYL
;
A
#
# COMPACT_ATOMS: atom_id res chain seq x y z
N MET A 1 25.15 5.56 -10.20
CA MET A 1 24.30 5.79 -8.99
C MET A 1 23.29 6.94 -9.12
N LEU A 2 23.64 8.24 -9.25
CA LEU A 2 22.61 9.31 -9.37
C LEU A 2 21.81 9.21 -10.67
N LYS A 3 22.48 8.97 -11.80
CA LYS A 3 21.84 8.79 -13.12
C LYS A 3 20.84 7.63 -13.13
N GLU A 4 21.17 6.48 -12.56
CA GLU A 4 20.29 5.31 -12.46
C GLU A 4 19.04 5.63 -11.61
N ARG A 5 19.22 6.35 -10.50
CA ARG A 5 18.10 6.82 -9.65
C ARG A 5 17.15 7.72 -10.42
N ILE A 6 17.66 8.70 -11.12
CA ILE A 6 16.82 9.60 -11.92
C ILE A 6 16.09 8.82 -13.01
N GLN A 7 16.76 7.93 -13.73
CA GLN A 7 16.15 7.13 -14.78
C GLN A 7 15.04 6.23 -14.25
N SER A 8 15.28 5.47 -13.17
CA SER A 8 14.26 4.59 -12.60
C SER A 8 13.05 5.37 -12.05
N SER A 9 13.28 6.54 -11.42
CA SER A 9 12.17 7.41 -10.97
C SER A 9 11.33 7.93 -12.13
N ILE A 10 11.96 8.36 -13.23
CA ILE A 10 11.24 8.85 -14.43
C ILE A 10 10.41 7.73 -15.04
N ILE A 11 10.97 6.51 -15.16
CA ILE A 11 10.26 5.36 -15.72
C ILE A 11 9.06 5.00 -14.84
N MET A 12 9.25 4.88 -13.51
CA MET A 12 8.17 4.54 -12.58
C MET A 12 7.06 5.59 -12.60
N PHE A 13 7.43 6.87 -12.53
CA PHE A 13 6.46 7.96 -12.59
C PHE A 13 5.75 8.02 -13.95
N GLY A 14 6.46 7.79 -15.05
CA GLY A 14 5.89 7.75 -16.40
C GLY A 14 4.89 6.60 -16.56
N LEU A 15 5.23 5.39 -16.12
CA LEU A 15 4.32 4.24 -16.15
C LEU A 15 3.09 4.47 -15.29
N PHE A 16 3.27 4.96 -14.06
CA PHE A 16 2.15 5.30 -13.17
C PHE A 16 1.25 6.35 -13.82
N SER A 17 1.81 7.46 -14.31
CA SER A 17 1.02 8.54 -14.91
C SER A 17 0.29 8.09 -16.17
N LEU A 18 0.93 7.28 -17.00
CA LEU A 18 0.33 6.74 -18.22
C LEU A 18 -0.90 5.87 -17.89
N THR A 19 -0.74 4.90 -16.99
CA THR A 19 -1.83 3.97 -16.62
C THR A 19 -2.92 4.66 -15.82
N TYR A 20 -2.56 5.64 -14.98
CA TYR A 20 -3.51 6.34 -14.11
C TYR A 20 -4.40 7.35 -14.83
N PHE A 21 -3.84 8.13 -15.76
CA PHE A 21 -4.52 9.25 -16.38
C PHE A 21 -4.99 8.99 -17.81
N PHE A 22 -4.29 8.15 -18.56
CA PHE A 22 -4.46 8.06 -20.02
C PHE A 22 -4.95 6.70 -20.53
N LEU A 23 -4.83 5.64 -19.73
CA LEU A 23 -5.29 4.30 -20.10
C LEU A 23 -6.54 3.89 -19.31
N ASP A 24 -7.23 2.87 -19.82
CA ASP A 24 -8.36 2.26 -19.11
C ASP A 24 -7.92 1.67 -17.77
N TYR A 25 -8.83 1.60 -16.80
CA TYR A 25 -8.54 1.15 -15.45
C TYR A 25 -7.91 -0.23 -15.36
N ILE A 26 -8.18 -1.12 -16.32
CA ILE A 26 -7.54 -2.45 -16.42
C ILE A 26 -6.03 -2.36 -16.47
N PHE A 27 -5.47 -1.40 -17.21
CA PHE A 27 -4.02 -1.24 -17.31
C PHE A 27 -3.41 -0.77 -15.98
N PHE A 28 -4.13 0.06 -15.22
CA PHE A 28 -3.72 0.45 -13.88
C PHE A 28 -3.75 -0.75 -12.93
N GLU A 29 -4.81 -1.56 -12.95
CA GLU A 29 -4.91 -2.78 -12.15
C GLU A 29 -3.81 -3.79 -12.51
N PHE A 30 -3.52 -3.97 -13.80
CA PHE A 30 -2.42 -4.82 -14.24
C PHE A 30 -1.06 -4.31 -13.74
N LEU A 31 -0.83 -2.99 -13.72
CA LEU A 31 0.37 -2.40 -13.12
C LEU A 31 0.44 -2.71 -11.62
N VAL A 32 -0.66 -2.50 -10.88
CA VAL A 32 -0.73 -2.76 -9.43
C VAL A 32 -0.46 -4.24 -9.13
N LEU A 33 -1.04 -5.17 -9.90
CA LEU A 33 -0.78 -6.61 -9.78
C LEU A 33 0.69 -6.95 -10.05
N SER A 34 1.26 -6.38 -11.11
CA SER A 34 2.67 -6.60 -11.47
C SER A 34 3.60 -6.15 -10.33
N VAL A 35 3.36 -4.99 -9.77
CA VAL A 35 4.08 -4.49 -8.59
C VAL A 35 3.84 -5.42 -7.40
N GLY A 36 2.61 -5.91 -7.21
CA GLY A 36 2.23 -6.85 -6.15
C GLY A 36 3.04 -8.14 -6.16
N VAL A 37 3.30 -8.71 -7.34
CA VAL A 37 4.17 -9.89 -7.48
C VAL A 37 5.58 -9.61 -6.92
N PHE A 38 6.16 -8.46 -7.24
CA PHE A 38 7.49 -8.09 -6.71
C PHE A 38 7.45 -7.85 -5.20
N LEU A 39 6.43 -7.19 -4.67
CA LEU A 39 6.26 -6.97 -3.23
C LEU A 39 6.14 -8.28 -2.45
N LEU A 40 5.30 -9.21 -2.91
CA LEU A 40 5.15 -10.52 -2.29
C LEU A 40 6.45 -11.34 -2.36
N PHE A 41 7.17 -11.25 -3.47
CA PHE A 41 8.47 -11.90 -3.61
C PHE A 41 9.49 -11.35 -2.60
N GLU A 42 9.61 -10.04 -2.47
CA GLU A 42 10.53 -9.40 -1.51
C GLU A 42 10.17 -9.76 -0.09
N LEU A 43 8.88 -9.66 0.29
CA LEU A 43 8.41 -10.02 1.63
C LEU A 43 8.66 -11.51 1.94
N SER A 44 8.38 -12.42 1.00
CA SER A 44 8.59 -13.85 1.20
C SER A 44 10.05 -14.20 1.50
N LYS A 45 10.99 -13.53 0.83
CA LYS A 45 12.43 -13.65 1.11
C LYS A 45 12.79 -13.14 2.50
N MET A 46 12.25 -11.99 2.90
CA MET A 46 12.52 -11.41 4.23
C MET A 46 12.01 -12.32 5.36
N LEU A 47 10.87 -12.97 5.16
CA LEU A 47 10.26 -13.88 6.12
C LEU A 47 10.97 -15.26 6.22
N LYS A 48 11.83 -15.60 5.26
CA LYS A 48 12.56 -16.89 5.19
C LYS A 48 11.61 -18.08 5.33
N LEU A 49 10.60 -18.15 4.44
CA LEU A 49 9.58 -19.19 4.43
C LEU A 49 10.18 -20.53 3.93
N ASN A 50 9.72 -21.64 4.48
CA ASN A 50 10.00 -22.97 3.94
C ASN A 50 9.14 -23.26 2.70
N SER A 51 9.41 -24.33 1.96
CA SER A 51 8.75 -24.63 0.69
C SER A 51 7.22 -24.68 0.78
N LEU A 52 6.67 -25.37 1.78
CA LEU A 52 5.22 -25.48 1.96
C LEU A 52 4.60 -24.13 2.35
N SER A 53 5.20 -23.42 3.30
CA SER A 53 4.73 -22.10 3.72
C SER A 53 4.85 -21.07 2.60
N LEU A 54 5.84 -21.20 1.72
CA LEU A 54 6.00 -20.35 0.55
C LEU A 54 4.85 -20.57 -0.45
N ILE A 55 4.47 -21.80 -0.73
CA ILE A 55 3.34 -22.12 -1.60
C ILE A 55 2.04 -21.55 -1.01
N LEU A 56 1.78 -21.79 0.28
CA LEU A 56 0.60 -21.26 0.97
C LEU A 56 0.59 -19.73 0.99
N PHE A 57 1.74 -19.10 1.22
CA PHE A 57 1.88 -17.65 1.19
C PHE A 57 1.46 -17.07 -0.16
N TRP A 58 2.00 -17.61 -1.26
CA TRP A 58 1.65 -17.17 -2.59
C TRP A 58 0.18 -17.41 -2.92
N PHE A 59 -0.32 -18.60 -2.59
CA PHE A 59 -1.73 -18.94 -2.84
C PHE A 59 -2.68 -18.00 -2.10
N LEU A 60 -2.52 -17.83 -0.79
CA LEU A 60 -3.43 -17.00 0.02
C LEU A 60 -3.32 -15.51 -0.34
N ALA A 61 -2.12 -15.01 -0.59
CA ALA A 61 -1.92 -13.59 -0.88
C ALA A 61 -2.34 -13.19 -2.29
N SER A 62 -2.14 -14.06 -3.30
CA SER A 62 -2.46 -13.74 -4.69
C SER A 62 -3.89 -14.04 -5.10
N THR A 63 -4.55 -15.02 -4.46
CA THR A 63 -5.92 -15.43 -4.84
C THR A 63 -6.93 -14.28 -4.78
N PRO A 64 -7.03 -13.48 -3.70
CA PRO A 64 -7.98 -12.35 -3.68
C PRO A 64 -7.69 -11.30 -4.75
N LEU A 65 -6.40 -11.04 -5.03
CA LEU A 65 -5.97 -10.10 -6.07
C LEU A 65 -6.37 -10.60 -7.47
N PHE A 66 -6.14 -11.88 -7.73
CA PHE A 66 -6.51 -12.50 -9.00
C PHE A 66 -8.03 -12.52 -9.21
N LEU A 67 -8.81 -12.87 -8.19
CA LEU A 67 -10.28 -12.86 -8.26
C LEU A 67 -10.83 -11.45 -8.52
N TYR A 68 -10.24 -10.43 -7.88
CA TYR A 68 -10.59 -9.05 -8.12
C TYR A 68 -10.33 -8.65 -9.58
N PHE A 69 -9.12 -8.91 -10.07
CA PHE A 69 -8.76 -8.62 -11.46
C PHE A 69 -9.64 -9.39 -12.45
N LEU A 70 -9.95 -10.65 -12.17
CA LEU A 70 -10.84 -11.44 -13.01
C LEU A 70 -12.24 -10.83 -13.08
N ALA A 71 -12.79 -10.35 -11.96
CA ALA A 71 -14.07 -9.69 -11.91
C ALA A 71 -14.11 -8.40 -12.74
N THR A 72 -13.11 -7.53 -12.54
CA THR A 72 -13.02 -6.25 -13.27
C THR A 72 -12.73 -6.47 -14.76
N PHE A 73 -11.83 -7.38 -15.09
CA PHE A 73 -11.55 -7.77 -16.47
C PHE A 73 -12.81 -8.27 -17.20
N THR A 74 -13.55 -9.17 -16.59
CA THR A 74 -14.76 -9.74 -17.22
C THR A 74 -15.89 -8.74 -17.36
N SER A 75 -16.05 -7.81 -16.42
CA SER A 75 -17.06 -6.75 -16.53
C SER A 75 -16.78 -5.81 -17.72
N ASN A 76 -15.52 -5.60 -18.08
CA ASN A 76 -15.14 -4.76 -19.21
C ASN A 76 -15.23 -5.46 -20.55
N PHE A 77 -14.72 -6.69 -20.65
CA PHE A 77 -14.74 -7.43 -21.90
C PHE A 77 -16.17 -7.79 -22.36
N GLY A 78 -17.15 -7.87 -21.42
CA GLY A 78 -18.52 -8.12 -21.72
C GLY A 78 -19.20 -7.08 -22.59
N ASN A 79 -18.72 -5.88 -22.52
CA ASN A 79 -19.21 -4.81 -23.37
C ASN A 79 -18.62 -4.86 -24.81
N ILE A 80 -17.60 -5.69 -25.04
CA ILE A 80 -16.86 -5.72 -26.31
C ILE A 80 -17.17 -7.00 -27.12
N ILE A 81 -17.49 -8.12 -26.47
CA ILE A 81 -17.62 -9.43 -27.14
C ILE A 81 -18.99 -10.05 -26.92
N ASN A 82 -19.84 -10.04 -27.95
CA ASN A 82 -21.18 -10.67 -28.00
C ASN A 82 -21.08 -12.20 -28.21
N LEU A 83 -20.52 -12.96 -27.28
CA LEU A 83 -20.47 -14.42 -27.33
C LEU A 83 -21.45 -15.06 -26.34
N SER A 84 -22.16 -16.10 -26.73
CA SER A 84 -23.15 -16.81 -25.89
C SER A 84 -22.52 -17.43 -24.62
N GLU A 85 -21.30 -17.92 -24.68
CA GLU A 85 -20.53 -18.42 -23.52
C GLU A 85 -20.17 -17.30 -22.55
N TYR A 86 -19.90 -16.11 -23.06
CA TYR A 86 -19.64 -14.92 -22.28
C TYR A 86 -20.89 -14.49 -21.49
N PHE A 87 -22.08 -14.60 -22.08
CA PHE A 87 -23.36 -14.32 -21.44
C PHE A 87 -23.62 -15.22 -20.21
N TYR A 88 -23.27 -16.52 -20.29
CA TYR A 88 -23.36 -17.43 -19.14
C TYR A 88 -22.37 -17.02 -18.03
N PHE A 89 -21.13 -16.69 -18.37
CA PHE A 89 -20.13 -16.27 -17.39
C PHE A 89 -20.54 -14.97 -16.69
N THR A 90 -20.97 -13.94 -17.43
CA THR A 90 -21.37 -12.64 -16.86
C THR A 90 -22.62 -12.74 -16.00
N ASN A 91 -23.59 -13.55 -16.36
CA ASN A 91 -24.85 -13.67 -15.63
C ASN A 91 -24.79 -14.64 -14.45
N THR A 92 -23.84 -15.56 -14.42
CA THR A 92 -23.78 -16.61 -13.39
C THR A 92 -22.55 -16.50 -12.52
N ILE A 93 -21.37 -16.40 -13.10
CA ILE A 93 -20.08 -16.45 -12.38
C ILE A 93 -19.69 -15.08 -11.87
N TYR A 94 -19.82 -14.03 -12.69
CA TYR A 94 -19.45 -12.66 -12.28
C TYR A 94 -20.22 -12.19 -11.02
N PRO A 95 -21.54 -12.31 -10.88
CA PRO A 95 -22.25 -11.94 -9.67
C PRO A 95 -21.71 -12.68 -8.43
N LEU A 96 -21.45 -13.98 -8.54
CA LEU A 96 -20.88 -14.75 -7.43
C LEU A 96 -19.51 -14.24 -6.99
N ILE A 97 -18.64 -13.90 -7.93
CA ILE A 97 -17.33 -13.33 -7.62
C ILE A 97 -17.47 -11.92 -7.04
N SER A 98 -18.33 -11.08 -7.60
CA SER A 98 -18.55 -9.71 -7.10
C SER A 98 -19.13 -9.70 -5.70
N ASP A 99 -20.13 -10.53 -5.40
CA ASP A 99 -20.74 -10.67 -4.08
C ASP A 99 -19.72 -11.18 -3.05
N PHE A 100 -18.89 -12.15 -3.45
CA PHE A 100 -17.79 -12.64 -2.63
C PHE A 100 -16.78 -11.51 -2.31
N LEU A 101 -16.39 -10.72 -3.31
CA LEU A 101 -15.46 -9.61 -3.13
C LEU A 101 -16.03 -8.49 -2.26
N LEU A 102 -17.34 -8.19 -2.35
CA LEU A 102 -18.00 -7.22 -1.46
C LEU A 102 -17.88 -7.58 0.02
N ILE A 103 -17.76 -8.87 0.35
CA ILE A 103 -17.54 -9.35 1.72
C ILE A 103 -16.06 -9.41 2.03
N VAL A 104 -15.25 -9.94 1.13
CA VAL A 104 -13.82 -10.22 1.37
C VAL A 104 -12.99 -8.94 1.49
N ILE A 105 -13.26 -7.92 0.68
CA ILE A 105 -12.49 -6.66 0.72
C ILE A 105 -12.59 -5.96 2.07
N PRO A 106 -13.80 -5.65 2.61
CA PRO A 106 -13.91 -5.03 3.93
C PRO A 106 -13.38 -5.94 5.05
N PHE A 107 -13.56 -7.25 4.92
CA PHE A 107 -13.05 -8.23 5.89
C PHE A 107 -11.52 -8.22 5.95
N LEU A 108 -10.83 -8.30 4.81
CA LEU A 108 -9.37 -8.22 4.75
C LEU A 108 -8.84 -6.85 5.19
N ALA A 109 -9.54 -5.77 4.85
CA ALA A 109 -9.20 -4.44 5.32
C ALA A 109 -9.26 -4.34 6.85
N SER A 110 -10.33 -4.89 7.46
CA SER A 110 -10.51 -4.92 8.91
C SER A 110 -9.46 -5.79 9.61
N LEU A 111 -9.13 -6.95 9.04
CA LEU A 111 -8.06 -7.80 9.56
C LEU A 111 -6.68 -7.14 9.44
N SER A 112 -6.42 -6.44 8.33
CA SER A 112 -5.20 -5.66 8.16
C SER A 112 -5.13 -4.52 9.18
N PHE A 113 -6.24 -3.81 9.43
CA PHE A 113 -6.33 -2.80 10.48
C PHE A 113 -5.95 -3.38 11.86
N ILE A 114 -6.53 -4.52 12.24
CA ILE A 114 -6.22 -5.23 13.49
C ILE A 114 -4.74 -5.66 13.52
N PHE A 115 -4.22 -6.16 12.41
CA PHE A 115 -2.81 -6.56 12.29
C PHE A 115 -1.86 -5.37 12.54
N TRP A 116 -2.12 -4.23 11.92
CA TRP A 116 -1.33 -3.02 12.11
C TRP A 116 -1.45 -2.43 13.52
N LEU A 117 -2.62 -2.55 14.15
CA LEU A 117 -2.87 -1.97 15.48
C LEU A 117 -2.29 -2.84 16.61
N PHE A 118 -2.28 -4.17 16.47
CA PHE A 118 -1.92 -5.08 17.55
C PHE A 118 -0.65 -5.89 17.26
N ILE A 119 -0.55 -6.52 16.07
CA ILE A 119 0.57 -7.44 15.79
C ILE A 119 1.86 -6.68 15.54
N VAL A 120 1.82 -5.64 14.73
CA VAL A 120 3.02 -4.85 14.39
C VAL A 120 3.66 -4.20 15.64
N PRO A 121 2.91 -3.56 16.57
CA PRO A 121 3.51 -3.06 17.81
C PRO A 121 4.12 -4.17 18.68
N LEU A 122 3.49 -5.34 18.74
CA LEU A 122 4.03 -6.48 19.48
C LEU A 122 5.34 -6.98 18.86
N ASP A 123 5.41 -7.12 17.53
CA ASP A 123 6.64 -7.51 16.84
C ASP A 123 7.80 -6.55 17.14
N ILE A 124 7.52 -5.24 17.09
CA ILE A 124 8.52 -4.19 17.38
C ILE A 124 8.92 -4.21 18.86
N PHE A 125 7.95 -4.35 19.77
CA PHE A 125 8.18 -4.37 21.21
C PHE A 125 9.03 -5.57 21.65
N TYR A 126 8.64 -6.77 21.21
CA TYR A 126 9.39 -7.99 21.49
C TYR A 126 10.63 -8.17 20.62
N LYS A 127 10.84 -7.31 19.63
CA LYS A 127 11.92 -7.38 18.63
C LYS A 127 12.03 -8.74 17.97
N LYS A 128 10.89 -9.35 17.69
CA LYS A 128 10.82 -10.70 17.16
C LYS A 128 9.58 -10.87 16.29
N ILE A 129 9.77 -11.42 15.10
CA ILE A 129 8.69 -11.93 14.27
C ILE A 129 8.40 -13.36 14.70
N SER A 130 7.17 -13.83 14.58
CA SER A 130 6.83 -15.22 14.82
C SER A 130 7.82 -16.17 14.13
N THR A 131 8.32 -17.15 14.86
CA THR A 131 9.18 -18.21 14.28
C THR A 131 8.36 -19.29 13.57
N ASN A 132 7.05 -19.37 13.87
CA ASN A 132 6.15 -20.34 13.25
C ASN A 132 5.93 -20.01 11.77
N PRO A 133 6.31 -20.89 10.82
CA PRO A 133 6.14 -20.66 9.40
C PRO A 133 4.68 -20.43 8.99
N SER A 134 3.73 -21.11 9.64
CA SER A 134 2.30 -20.95 9.36
C SER A 134 1.79 -19.55 9.71
N ILE A 135 2.28 -18.94 10.79
CA ILE A 135 1.92 -17.57 11.15
C ILE A 135 2.53 -16.58 10.16
N LYS A 136 3.77 -16.81 9.71
CA LYS A 136 4.44 -15.95 8.73
C LYS A 136 3.70 -15.86 7.38
N VAL A 137 2.96 -16.91 7.02
CA VAL A 137 2.15 -16.91 5.79
C VAL A 137 1.13 -15.76 5.81
N PHE A 138 0.54 -15.47 6.95
CA PHE A 138 -0.45 -14.39 7.09
C PHE A 138 0.13 -12.98 6.99
N TYR A 139 1.46 -12.81 7.09
CA TYR A 139 2.07 -11.49 6.90
C TYR A 139 1.83 -10.96 5.48
N GLY A 140 1.97 -11.80 4.45
CA GLY A 140 1.66 -11.41 3.07
C GLY A 140 0.19 -11.02 2.90
N LEU A 141 -0.70 -11.84 3.49
CA LEU A 141 -2.13 -11.63 3.43
C LEU A 141 -2.59 -10.35 4.14
N PHE A 142 -1.90 -9.90 5.20
CA PHE A 142 -2.34 -8.73 5.98
C PHE A 142 -1.53 -7.46 5.72
N LEU A 143 -0.29 -7.57 5.23
CA LEU A 143 0.54 -6.41 4.91
C LEU A 143 0.32 -5.91 3.48
N ILE A 144 0.40 -6.80 2.49
CA ILE A 144 0.48 -6.42 1.08
C ILE A 144 -0.87 -6.57 0.37
N THR A 145 -1.53 -7.72 0.53
CA THR A 145 -2.77 -8.01 -0.21
C THR A 145 -3.87 -6.96 0.01
N PRO A 146 -4.20 -6.53 1.26
CA PRO A 146 -5.23 -5.52 1.47
C PRO A 146 -4.84 -4.16 0.88
N MET A 147 -3.58 -3.76 0.98
CA MET A 147 -3.09 -2.52 0.37
C MET A 147 -3.37 -2.51 -1.14
N LEU A 148 -2.98 -3.57 -1.85
CA LEU A 148 -3.15 -3.66 -3.30
C LEU A 148 -4.62 -3.74 -3.71
N LEU A 149 -5.42 -4.59 -3.04
CA LEU A 149 -6.86 -4.68 -3.27
C LEU A 149 -7.55 -3.32 -3.10
N LEU A 150 -7.20 -2.60 -2.05
CA LEU A 150 -7.82 -1.32 -1.73
C LEU A 150 -7.35 -0.22 -2.66
N ILE A 151 -6.10 -0.23 -3.12
CA ILE A 151 -5.64 0.68 -4.18
C ILE A 151 -6.50 0.50 -5.44
N MET A 152 -6.71 -0.75 -5.90
CA MET A 152 -7.55 -1.03 -7.05
C MET A 152 -9.02 -0.65 -6.80
N THR A 153 -9.56 -1.00 -5.63
CA THR A 153 -10.95 -0.69 -5.25
C THR A 153 -11.19 0.83 -5.18
N ILE A 154 -10.33 1.58 -4.49
CA ILE A 154 -10.48 3.04 -4.37
C ILE A 154 -10.29 3.71 -5.74
N PHE A 155 -9.41 3.18 -6.59
CA PHE A 155 -9.24 3.69 -7.95
C PHE A 155 -10.53 3.62 -8.77
N VAL A 156 -11.24 2.49 -8.70
CA VAL A 156 -12.51 2.29 -9.39
C VAL A 156 -13.63 3.14 -8.79
N LEU A 157 -13.70 3.23 -7.45
CA LEU A 157 -14.74 4.00 -6.76
C LEU A 157 -14.53 5.51 -6.90
N ASN A 158 -13.32 5.98 -6.66
CA ASN A 158 -12.96 7.40 -6.71
C ASN A 158 -11.46 7.59 -6.95
N LYS A 159 -11.07 7.67 -8.22
CA LYS A 159 -9.67 7.86 -8.59
C LYS A 159 -9.05 9.15 -8.03
N TYR A 160 -9.83 10.22 -7.88
CA TYR A 160 -9.31 11.49 -7.33
C TYR A 160 -8.99 11.36 -5.84
N LEU A 161 -9.81 10.62 -5.08
CA LEU A 161 -9.53 10.33 -3.68
C LEU A 161 -8.23 9.52 -3.54
N LEU A 162 -8.04 8.49 -4.37
CA LEU A 162 -6.79 7.73 -4.38
C LEU A 162 -5.58 8.62 -4.69
N LEU A 163 -5.71 9.52 -5.66
CA LEU A 163 -4.63 10.46 -6.00
C LEU A 163 -4.28 11.36 -4.82
N ILE A 164 -5.29 11.90 -4.13
CA ILE A 164 -5.09 12.73 -2.93
C ILE A 164 -4.34 11.94 -1.86
N ILE A 165 -4.73 10.69 -1.58
CA ILE A 165 -4.07 9.84 -0.59
C ILE A 165 -2.61 9.58 -0.99
N ILE A 166 -2.35 9.23 -2.26
CA ILE A 166 -0.99 9.02 -2.77
C ILE A 166 -0.14 10.28 -2.60
N LEU A 167 -0.68 11.45 -2.99
CA LEU A 167 0.05 12.71 -2.85
C LEU A 167 0.33 13.06 -1.38
N MET A 168 -0.62 12.80 -0.47
CA MET A 168 -0.40 13.01 0.96
C MET A 168 0.72 12.12 1.52
N ILE A 169 0.78 10.84 1.13
CA ILE A 169 1.86 9.93 1.53
C ILE A 169 3.21 10.45 1.03
N LEU A 170 3.30 10.80 -0.26
CA LEU A 170 4.52 11.34 -0.85
C LEU A 170 4.97 12.65 -0.20
N LEU A 171 4.04 13.55 0.08
CA LEU A 171 4.34 14.83 0.74
C LEU A 171 4.77 14.64 2.19
N ALA A 172 4.18 13.66 2.91
CA ALA A 172 4.63 13.28 4.25
C ALA A 172 6.10 12.86 4.22
N ASP A 173 6.48 11.97 3.30
CA ASP A 173 7.85 11.45 3.19
C ASP A 173 8.84 12.52 2.76
N ILE A 174 8.48 13.35 1.78
CA ILE A 174 9.31 14.48 1.31
C ILE A 174 9.51 15.50 2.44
N GLY A 175 8.43 15.93 3.08
CA GLY A 175 8.49 16.89 4.19
C GLY A 175 9.29 16.35 5.37
N ALA A 176 9.08 15.07 5.72
CA ALA A 176 9.84 14.39 6.77
C ALA A 176 11.33 14.30 6.45
N TYR A 177 11.68 14.00 5.21
CA TYR A 177 13.08 13.92 4.79
C TYR A 177 13.81 15.28 4.91
N PHE A 178 13.23 16.34 4.35
CA PHE A 178 13.89 17.67 4.37
C PHE A 178 13.98 18.23 5.80
N SER A 179 12.90 18.16 6.57
CA SER A 179 12.89 18.64 7.95
C SER A 179 13.79 17.81 8.86
N GLY A 180 13.73 16.48 8.75
CA GLY A 180 14.57 15.57 9.52
C GLY A 180 16.06 15.72 9.21
N LYS A 181 16.43 16.00 7.95
CA LYS A 181 17.81 16.25 7.54
C LYS A 181 18.35 17.58 8.08
N ARG A 182 17.52 18.63 8.08
CA ARG A 182 17.94 19.98 8.47
C ARG A 182 17.85 20.23 9.97
N PHE A 183 16.80 19.74 10.62
CA PHE A 183 16.47 20.06 12.00
C PHE A 183 16.46 18.84 12.93
N GLY A 184 16.62 17.63 12.41
CA GLY A 184 16.43 16.38 13.16
C GLY A 184 17.43 16.21 14.32
N ARG A 185 16.90 16.19 15.54
CA ARG A 185 17.64 15.99 16.79
C ARG A 185 17.13 14.75 17.55
N ILE A 186 15.81 14.62 17.69
CA ILE A 186 15.17 13.56 18.48
C ILE A 186 14.86 12.37 17.58
N LYS A 187 15.55 11.23 17.81
CA LYS A 187 15.36 10.00 17.02
C LYS A 187 14.17 9.19 17.52
N ILE A 188 13.22 8.87 16.65
CA ILE A 188 12.00 8.09 16.99
C ILE A 188 12.36 6.59 17.15
N ALA A 189 13.06 6.02 16.19
CA ALA A 189 13.37 4.59 16.15
C ALA A 189 14.88 4.34 16.07
N LYS A 190 15.65 4.76 17.09
CA LYS A 190 17.12 4.83 17.09
C LYS A 190 17.81 3.54 16.65
N LYS A 191 17.28 2.36 17.04
CA LYS A 191 17.87 1.04 16.75
C LYS A 191 17.42 0.44 15.42
N ILE A 192 16.24 0.79 14.93
CA ILE A 192 15.60 0.22 13.73
C ILE A 192 15.91 1.09 12.52
N SER A 193 15.57 2.37 12.62
CA SER A 193 15.71 3.38 11.55
C SER A 193 16.26 4.69 12.12
N PRO A 194 17.60 4.86 12.22
CA PRO A 194 18.22 6.04 12.86
C PRO A 194 18.00 7.35 12.10
N GLY A 195 17.50 7.28 10.86
CA GLY A 195 17.16 8.44 10.05
C GLY A 195 15.87 9.14 10.47
N LYS A 196 14.96 8.44 11.15
CA LYS A 196 13.63 8.95 11.50
C LYS A 196 13.65 9.80 12.77
N THR A 197 13.14 11.03 12.67
CA THR A 197 13.17 12.04 13.75
C THR A 197 11.81 12.66 14.00
N VAL A 198 11.59 13.18 15.22
CA VAL A 198 10.36 13.88 15.58
C VAL A 198 10.18 15.15 14.73
N GLU A 199 11.27 15.88 14.49
CA GLU A 199 11.26 17.08 13.65
C GLU A 199 10.92 16.74 12.19
N GLY A 200 11.33 15.55 11.73
CA GLY A 200 10.91 15.00 10.44
C GLY A 200 9.40 14.73 10.42
N LEU A 201 8.84 14.06 11.44
CA LEU A 201 7.40 13.81 11.54
C LEU A 201 6.60 15.12 11.50
N ILE A 202 7.04 16.14 12.25
CA ILE A 202 6.41 17.47 12.24
C ILE A 202 6.46 18.09 10.84
N GLY A 203 7.60 17.98 10.15
CA GLY A 203 7.74 18.52 8.79
C GLY A 203 6.85 17.82 7.77
N GLY A 204 6.69 16.49 7.84
CA GLY A 204 5.75 15.75 7.03
C GLY A 204 4.30 16.15 7.29
N PHE A 205 3.94 16.33 8.57
CA PHE A 205 2.60 16.81 8.97
C PHE A 205 2.31 18.22 8.44
N LEU A 206 3.26 19.15 8.57
CA LEU A 206 3.11 20.51 8.05
C LEU A 206 2.98 20.54 6.52
N SER A 207 3.71 19.67 5.81
CA SER A 207 3.56 19.54 4.35
C SER A 207 2.15 19.09 3.97
N ASN A 208 1.58 18.14 4.69
CA ASN A 208 0.21 17.69 4.49
C ASN A 208 -0.82 18.75 4.88
N ILE A 209 -0.60 19.54 5.93
CA ILE A 209 -1.48 20.68 6.27
C ILE A 209 -1.53 21.68 5.11
N ILE A 210 -0.38 22.08 4.57
CA ILE A 210 -0.33 23.00 3.44
C ILE A 210 -1.12 22.44 2.25
N PHE A 211 -0.96 21.15 1.96
CA PHE A 211 -1.70 20.50 0.87
C PHE A 211 -3.21 20.50 1.12
N ILE A 212 -3.66 20.18 2.33
CA ILE A 212 -5.08 20.19 2.72
C ILE A 212 -5.67 21.60 2.65
N LEU A 213 -4.93 22.63 3.07
CA LEU A 213 -5.38 24.02 2.96
C LEU A 213 -5.58 24.44 1.50
N LEU A 214 -4.72 23.98 0.60
CA LEU A 214 -4.90 24.18 -0.85
C LEU A 214 -6.15 23.46 -1.36
N LEU A 215 -6.39 22.21 -0.95
CA LEU A 215 -7.59 21.46 -1.35
C LEU A 215 -8.87 22.06 -0.77
N HIS A 216 -8.82 22.59 0.45
CA HIS A 216 -9.98 23.22 1.09
C HIS A 216 -10.50 24.42 0.28
N THR A 217 -9.63 25.18 -0.41
CA THR A 217 -10.04 26.28 -1.27
C THR A 217 -10.93 25.84 -2.44
N TYR A 218 -10.88 24.54 -2.78
CA TYR A 218 -11.74 23.93 -3.81
C TYR A 218 -12.98 23.21 -3.24
N GLY A 219 -13.25 23.35 -1.92
CA GLY A 219 -14.51 22.93 -1.30
C GLY A 219 -14.66 21.42 -1.03
N SER A 220 -13.56 20.67 -1.00
CA SER A 220 -13.61 19.20 -0.96
C SER A 220 -13.65 18.57 0.45
N LEU A 221 -13.20 19.29 1.50
CA LEU A 221 -13.11 18.76 2.88
C LEU A 221 -13.27 19.87 3.91
N SER A 222 -13.83 19.57 5.09
CA SER A 222 -13.75 20.50 6.21
C SER A 222 -12.31 20.61 6.73
N ILE A 223 -11.94 21.76 7.29
CA ILE A 223 -10.58 21.98 7.82
C ILE A 223 -10.22 20.96 8.89
N PHE A 224 -11.16 20.63 9.79
CA PHE A 224 -10.92 19.68 10.87
C PHE A 224 -10.67 18.26 10.36
N GLU A 225 -11.47 17.78 9.41
CA GLU A 225 -11.27 16.48 8.75
C GLU A 225 -9.92 16.44 8.02
N GLY A 226 -9.59 17.51 7.31
CA GLY A 226 -8.31 17.64 6.61
C GLY A 226 -7.10 17.59 7.56
N ILE A 227 -7.13 18.30 8.68
CA ILE A 227 -6.07 18.27 9.70
C ILE A 227 -5.94 16.86 10.30
N PHE A 228 -7.07 16.21 10.61
CA PHE A 228 -7.08 14.85 11.12
C PHE A 228 -6.47 13.86 10.10
N LEU A 229 -6.86 13.95 8.83
CA LEU A 229 -6.28 13.15 7.75
C LEU A 229 -4.78 13.41 7.58
N ALA A 230 -4.35 14.67 7.62
CA ALA A 230 -2.94 15.03 7.53
C ALA A 230 -2.11 14.39 8.64
N PHE A 231 -2.61 14.43 9.88
CA PHE A 231 -1.97 13.78 11.02
C PHE A 231 -1.92 12.26 10.84
N LEU A 232 -3.05 11.66 10.49
CA LEU A 232 -3.19 10.21 10.36
C LEU A 232 -2.27 9.66 9.26
N VAL A 233 -2.32 10.24 8.05
CA VAL A 233 -1.48 9.82 6.93
C VAL A 233 -0.01 9.93 7.28
N THR A 234 0.41 11.05 7.88
CA THR A 234 1.82 11.25 8.24
C THR A 234 2.29 10.26 9.29
N ALA A 235 1.47 9.98 10.31
CA ALA A 235 1.80 9.01 11.36
C ALA A 235 1.87 7.58 10.80
N LEU A 236 0.93 7.20 9.95
CA LEU A 236 0.89 5.88 9.33
C LEU A 236 2.01 5.68 8.32
N SER A 237 2.35 6.69 7.51
CA SER A 237 3.51 6.65 6.60
C SER A 237 4.80 6.35 7.37
N LEU A 238 5.07 7.11 8.43
CA LEU A 238 6.23 6.86 9.31
C LEU A 238 6.19 5.46 9.94
N TYR A 239 5.02 5.00 10.33
CA TYR A 239 4.82 3.71 10.98
C TYR A 239 5.15 2.54 10.04
N GLY A 240 4.69 2.60 8.78
CA GLY A 240 5.02 1.62 7.75
C GLY A 240 6.51 1.51 7.48
N ASP A 241 7.17 2.64 7.29
CA ASP A 241 8.61 2.77 7.08
C ASP A 241 9.44 2.21 8.26
N ILE A 242 9.01 2.46 9.52
CA ILE A 242 9.66 1.88 10.70
C ILE A 242 9.48 0.35 10.71
N TYR A 243 8.29 -0.16 10.39
CA TYR A 243 8.04 -1.59 10.41
C TYR A 243 8.79 -2.32 9.28
N GLU A 244 8.81 -1.76 8.08
CA GLU A 244 9.59 -2.31 6.97
C GLU A 244 11.09 -2.34 7.31
N SER A 245 11.61 -1.25 7.89
CA SER A 245 12.96 -1.20 8.41
C SER A 245 13.22 -2.27 9.48
N PHE A 246 12.25 -2.53 10.36
CA PHE A 246 12.33 -3.61 11.34
C PHE A 246 12.41 -4.99 10.68
N LEU A 247 11.55 -5.29 9.71
CA LEU A 247 11.58 -6.55 8.94
C LEU A 247 12.94 -6.77 8.27
N LYS A 248 13.52 -5.72 7.65
CA LYS A 248 14.86 -5.77 7.04
C LYS A 248 15.94 -6.12 8.06
N ARG A 249 15.91 -5.52 9.26
CA ARG A 249 16.88 -5.85 10.33
C ARG A 249 16.74 -7.28 10.81
N MET A 250 15.50 -7.79 10.94
CA MET A 250 15.24 -9.19 11.29
C MET A 250 15.75 -10.16 10.22
N ALA A 251 15.64 -9.79 8.94
CA ALA A 251 16.19 -10.55 7.83
C ALA A 251 17.72 -10.41 7.66
N GLN A 252 18.35 -9.46 8.38
CA GLN A 252 19.78 -9.10 8.28
C GLN A 252 20.17 -8.49 6.91
N ILE A 253 19.23 -7.74 6.32
CA ILE A 253 19.44 -7.02 5.06
C ILE A 253 19.26 -5.52 5.29
N LYS A 254 19.70 -4.72 4.32
CA LYS A 254 19.53 -3.27 4.33
C LYS A 254 18.40 -2.82 3.41
N ASP A 255 18.37 -3.32 2.21
CA ASP A 255 17.38 -3.02 1.18
C ASP A 255 16.56 -4.29 0.92
N SER A 256 15.26 -4.18 0.61
CA SER A 256 14.38 -5.35 0.40
C SER A 256 14.83 -6.21 -0.80
N SER A 257 15.37 -5.55 -1.82
CA SER A 257 16.00 -6.17 -3.00
C SER A 257 16.85 -5.17 -3.79
N ASN A 258 17.36 -5.59 -4.95
CA ASN A 258 18.04 -4.73 -5.92
C ASN A 258 17.25 -4.61 -7.23
N LEU A 259 15.92 -4.80 -7.20
CA LEU A 259 15.09 -4.82 -8.41
C LEU A 259 14.99 -3.45 -9.07
N ILE A 260 14.99 -2.37 -8.28
CA ILE A 260 14.95 -1.01 -8.81
C ILE A 260 16.36 -0.43 -8.81
N PRO A 261 17.01 -0.24 -9.98
CA PRO A 261 18.37 0.25 -10.07
C PRO A 261 18.58 1.56 -9.31
N GLY A 262 19.49 1.54 -8.33
CA GLY A 262 19.81 2.68 -7.49
C GLY A 262 18.81 3.04 -6.40
N HIS A 263 17.64 2.34 -6.31
CA HIS A 263 16.57 2.62 -5.35
C HIS A 263 16.26 1.48 -4.36
N GLY A 264 16.84 0.30 -4.52
CA GLY A 264 16.51 -0.88 -3.71
C GLY A 264 15.34 -1.68 -4.28
N GLY A 265 14.43 -2.12 -3.43
CA GLY A 265 13.25 -2.88 -3.84
C GLY A 265 11.98 -2.05 -3.97
N PHE A 266 10.92 -2.71 -4.41
CA PHE A 266 9.55 -2.14 -4.46
C PHE A 266 8.99 -1.92 -3.05
N LEU A 267 9.28 -2.82 -2.10
CA LEU A 267 8.81 -2.67 -0.74
C LEU A 267 9.45 -1.46 -0.05
N ASP A 268 10.73 -1.15 -0.35
CA ASP A 268 11.40 0.07 0.11
C ASP A 268 10.74 1.38 -0.39
N ARG A 269 9.79 1.31 -1.33
CA ARG A 269 9.08 2.46 -1.93
C ARG A 269 7.60 2.52 -1.56
N LEU A 270 7.03 1.40 -1.14
CA LEU A 270 5.60 1.28 -0.86
C LEU A 270 5.31 0.90 0.60
N ASP A 271 6.34 0.90 1.46
CA ASP A 271 6.25 0.62 2.89
C ASP A 271 5.26 1.54 3.62
N SER A 272 5.29 2.84 3.30
CA SER A 272 4.37 3.85 3.83
C SER A 272 2.90 3.59 3.42
N PHE A 273 2.67 2.96 2.27
CA PHE A 273 1.33 2.64 1.77
C PHE A 273 0.72 1.45 2.51
N CYS A 274 1.53 0.50 2.98
CA CYS A 274 1.07 -0.73 3.61
C CYS A 274 0.11 -0.52 4.79
N PRO A 275 0.38 0.34 5.79
CA PRO A 275 -0.59 0.67 6.84
C PRO A 275 -1.59 1.74 6.40
N THR A 276 -1.15 2.72 5.59
CA THR A 276 -1.94 3.92 5.33
C THR A 276 -3.20 3.58 4.56
N ILE A 277 -3.11 2.81 3.47
CA ILE A 277 -4.26 2.49 2.62
C ILE A 277 -5.33 1.68 3.37
N PRO A 278 -5.02 0.54 4.04
CA PRO A 278 -6.03 -0.24 4.74
C PRO A 278 -6.69 0.52 5.90
N ILE A 279 -5.90 1.24 6.68
CA ILE A 279 -6.41 1.96 7.84
C ILE A 279 -7.29 3.13 7.40
N LEU A 280 -6.87 3.91 6.40
CA LEU A 280 -7.69 4.98 5.83
C LEU A 280 -9.00 4.44 5.24
N TYR A 281 -8.96 3.34 4.49
CA TYR A 281 -10.17 2.75 3.93
C TYR A 281 -11.19 2.41 5.00
N VAL A 282 -10.78 1.73 6.07
CA VAL A 282 -11.68 1.37 7.19
C VAL A 282 -12.28 2.63 7.82
N LEU A 283 -11.48 3.68 8.04
CA LEU A 283 -11.96 4.92 8.62
C LEU A 283 -12.87 5.70 7.68
N LEU A 284 -12.52 5.83 6.41
CA LEU A 284 -13.33 6.52 5.41
C LEU A 284 -14.68 5.81 5.20
N ARG A 285 -14.67 4.47 5.24
CA ARG A 285 -15.91 3.67 5.19
C ARG A 285 -16.75 3.86 6.45
N PHE A 286 -16.13 3.92 7.63
CA PHE A 286 -16.82 4.16 8.90
C PHE A 286 -17.48 5.55 8.96
N PHE A 287 -16.86 6.57 8.37
CA PHE A 287 -17.39 7.92 8.28
C PHE A 287 -18.24 8.19 7.02
N GLU A 288 -18.58 7.14 6.26
CA GLU A 288 -19.44 7.22 5.06
C GLU A 288 -18.89 8.08 3.90
N TYR A 289 -17.56 8.17 3.78
CA TYR A 289 -16.89 8.84 2.66
C TYR A 289 -16.64 7.90 1.45
N LEU A 290 -16.79 6.59 1.63
CA LEU A 290 -16.63 5.55 0.60
C LEU A 290 -17.82 4.59 0.56
#